data_5522b78520f834806a6df0635a28a1e0
#
_entry.id   5522b78520f834806a6df0635a28a1e0
#
_cell.length_a   1.000
_cell.length_b   1.000
_cell.length_c   1.000
_cell.angle_alpha   90.00
_cell.angle_beta   90.00
_cell.angle_gamma   90.00
#
_symmetry.space_group_name_H-M   'P 1'
#
loop_
_entity.id
_entity.type
_entity.pdbx_description
1 polymer ?
#
loop_
_entity_poly.entity_id
_entity_poly.type
_entity_poly.pdbx_seq_one_letter_code
_entity_poly.pdbx_strand_id
1 'polypeptide(L)'
;MKAMKQALDGLDLTREILPDSLRLKYGLAEYNYAVRGIHFPEDKEVFYHARERLVFEEFLEFILSIRRLKKKNERLDNNYPMQSRPEVQKFLENLPFELTGAQQKVWKEIEKDLGSDKTMSRLVQGDVGSGKTIVAVLALMNAAFNGYQGAMMAPTEVLARQHYENITKMFEDYDIPIKVELLTGSMTAKE
;
A
#
# COMPACT_ATOMS: atom_id res chain seq x y z
N MET A 1 -6.19 35.69 17.24
CA MET A 1 -7.34 35.44 18.12
C MET A 1 -8.60 36.22 17.69
N LYS A 2 -8.58 37.56 17.55
CA LYS A 2 -9.79 38.36 17.20
C LYS A 2 -10.42 37.96 15.85
N ALA A 3 -9.60 37.75 14.80
CA ALA A 3 -10.08 37.32 13.49
C ALA A 3 -10.71 35.91 13.50
N MET A 4 -10.14 34.97 14.24
CA MET A 4 -10.69 33.60 14.37
C MET A 4 -12.05 33.63 15.09
N LYS A 5 -12.20 34.44 16.13
CA LYS A 5 -13.49 34.60 16.81
C LYS A 5 -14.55 35.16 15.89
N GLN A 6 -14.21 36.20 15.14
CA GLN A 6 -15.12 36.78 14.15
C GLN A 6 -15.52 35.79 13.05
N ALA A 7 -14.56 34.98 12.58
CA ALA A 7 -14.84 33.94 11.62
C ALA A 7 -15.79 32.87 12.14
N LEU A 8 -15.59 32.39 13.38
CA LEU A 8 -16.48 31.41 14.02
C LEU A 8 -17.89 31.95 14.31
N ASP A 9 -17.97 33.24 14.63
CA ASP A 9 -19.28 33.89 14.88
C ASP A 9 -20.08 34.10 13.57
N GLY A 10 -19.38 34.17 12.41
CA GLY A 10 -19.99 34.32 11.08
C GLY A 10 -20.20 32.99 10.34
N LEU A 11 -19.72 31.87 10.86
CA LEU A 11 -19.92 30.56 10.24
C LEU A 11 -21.29 29.97 10.65
N ASP A 12 -22.04 29.54 9.63
CA ASP A 12 -23.18 28.65 9.84
C ASP A 12 -22.67 27.23 10.10
N LEU A 13 -22.54 26.90 11.39
CA LEU A 13 -21.99 25.62 11.85
C LEU A 13 -23.06 24.53 11.93
N THR A 14 -24.04 24.49 11.05
CA THR A 14 -25.12 23.48 11.05
C THR A 14 -24.65 22.09 10.55
N ARG A 15 -23.37 21.90 10.30
CA ARG A 15 -22.80 20.72 9.65
C ARG A 15 -22.47 19.61 10.65
N GLU A 16 -23.46 18.88 11.18
CA GLU A 16 -23.19 17.58 11.80
C GLU A 16 -23.22 16.49 10.72
N ILE A 17 -22.09 15.82 10.49
CA ILE A 17 -21.93 14.76 9.48
C ILE A 17 -22.05 13.37 10.08
N LEU A 18 -21.76 13.23 11.37
CA LEU A 18 -21.82 11.93 12.03
C LEU A 18 -23.26 11.62 12.45
N PRO A 19 -23.79 10.44 12.09
CA PRO A 19 -25.07 9.99 12.62
C PRO A 19 -25.05 9.95 14.17
N ASP A 20 -26.16 10.32 14.81
CA ASP A 20 -26.27 10.31 16.26
C ASP A 20 -25.94 8.95 16.88
N SER A 21 -26.32 7.86 16.22
CA SER A 21 -25.97 6.49 16.65
C SER A 21 -24.47 6.24 16.74
N LEU A 22 -23.69 6.82 15.83
CA LEU A 22 -22.24 6.69 15.84
C LEU A 22 -21.63 7.61 16.90
N ARG A 23 -22.09 8.86 16.93
CA ARG A 23 -21.62 9.88 17.86
C ARG A 23 -21.82 9.44 19.32
N LEU A 24 -23.02 8.97 19.65
CA LEU A 24 -23.34 8.49 21.01
C LEU A 24 -22.58 7.21 21.37
N LYS A 25 -22.43 6.29 20.43
CA LYS A 25 -21.68 5.04 20.66
C LYS A 25 -20.23 5.28 21.07
N TYR A 26 -19.59 6.29 20.50
CA TYR A 26 -18.16 6.61 20.76
C TYR A 26 -17.98 7.82 21.69
N GLY A 27 -19.05 8.36 22.27
CA GLY A 27 -18.97 9.51 23.19
C GLY A 27 -18.44 10.78 22.56
N LEU A 28 -18.62 10.96 21.24
CA LEU A 28 -18.04 12.09 20.51
C LEU A 28 -18.87 13.35 20.69
N ALA A 29 -18.17 14.46 20.88
CA ALA A 29 -18.78 15.77 20.94
C ALA A 29 -19.49 16.15 19.64
N GLU A 30 -20.46 17.05 19.69
CA GLU A 30 -21.10 17.65 18.53
C GLU A 30 -20.11 18.53 17.76
N TYR A 31 -20.28 18.61 16.42
CA TYR A 31 -19.30 19.27 15.54
C TYR A 31 -19.05 20.73 15.91
N ASN A 32 -20.12 21.51 16.13
CA ASN A 32 -20.00 22.94 16.48
C ASN A 32 -19.30 23.14 17.82
N TYR A 33 -19.62 22.30 18.80
CA TYR A 33 -18.94 22.29 20.09
C TYR A 33 -17.45 22.00 19.90
N ALA A 34 -17.09 21.00 19.07
CA ALA A 34 -15.71 20.64 18.83
C ALA A 34 -14.94 21.74 18.10
N VAL A 35 -15.52 22.35 17.07
CA VAL A 35 -14.88 23.46 16.34
C VAL A 35 -14.64 24.67 17.22
N ARG A 36 -15.59 25.02 18.09
CA ARG A 36 -15.41 26.12 19.05
C ARG A 36 -14.42 25.77 20.14
N GLY A 37 -14.54 24.56 20.71
CA GLY A 37 -13.70 24.09 21.81
C GLY A 37 -12.23 23.89 21.46
N ILE A 38 -11.90 23.53 20.21
CA ILE A 38 -10.50 23.41 19.80
C ILE A 38 -9.79 24.76 19.71
N HIS A 39 -10.52 25.82 19.36
CA HIS A 39 -9.97 27.17 19.21
C HIS A 39 -10.03 28.01 20.46
N PHE A 40 -11.08 27.85 21.26
CA PHE A 40 -11.37 28.64 22.48
C PHE A 40 -11.85 27.70 23.60
N PRO A 41 -10.99 26.78 24.07
CA PRO A 41 -11.37 25.88 25.14
C PRO A 41 -11.57 26.64 26.47
N GLU A 42 -12.65 26.35 27.16
CA GLU A 42 -12.89 26.86 28.51
C GLU A 42 -11.97 26.20 29.53
N ASP A 43 -11.69 24.92 29.32
CA ASP A 43 -10.77 24.11 30.11
C ASP A 43 -10.08 23.03 29.30
N LYS A 44 -9.27 22.19 29.92
CA LYS A 44 -8.55 21.09 29.27
C LYS A 44 -9.48 19.99 28.79
N GLU A 45 -10.55 19.73 29.49
CA GLU A 45 -11.52 18.67 29.16
C GLU A 45 -12.25 19.01 27.87
N VAL A 46 -12.74 20.25 27.74
CA VAL A 46 -13.31 20.78 26.50
C VAL A 46 -12.34 20.63 25.32
N PHE A 47 -11.07 20.97 25.53
CA PHE A 47 -10.04 20.82 24.49
C PHE A 47 -9.87 19.36 24.05
N TYR A 48 -9.79 18.42 24.99
CA TYR A 48 -9.60 17.01 24.67
C TYR A 48 -10.81 16.41 23.92
N HIS A 49 -12.04 16.69 24.37
CA HIS A 49 -13.25 16.24 23.69
C HIS A 49 -13.38 16.84 22.29
N ALA A 50 -13.07 18.12 22.12
CA ALA A 50 -13.04 18.77 20.83
C ALA A 50 -12.02 18.13 19.89
N ARG A 51 -10.80 17.90 20.37
CA ARG A 51 -9.73 17.25 19.61
C ARG A 51 -10.10 15.81 19.21
N GLU A 52 -10.63 15.03 20.13
CA GLU A 52 -11.05 13.65 19.88
C GLU A 52 -12.10 13.58 18.74
N ARG A 53 -13.08 14.45 18.79
CA ARG A 53 -14.11 14.55 17.73
C ARG A 53 -13.53 14.88 16.37
N LEU A 54 -12.66 15.88 16.27
CA LEU A 54 -12.08 16.32 15.00
C LEU A 54 -11.10 15.28 14.43
N VAL A 55 -10.28 14.66 15.28
CA VAL A 55 -9.39 13.59 14.88
C VAL A 55 -10.15 12.36 14.40
N PHE A 56 -11.24 11.98 15.09
CA PHE A 56 -12.09 10.87 14.65
C PHE A 56 -12.65 11.11 13.25
N GLU A 57 -13.15 12.32 12.98
CA GLU A 57 -13.73 12.67 11.68
C GLU A 57 -12.67 12.61 10.56
N GLU A 58 -11.50 13.20 10.78
CA GLU A 58 -10.40 13.20 9.82
C GLU A 58 -9.97 11.76 9.46
N PHE A 59 -9.79 10.89 10.48
CA PHE A 59 -9.45 9.49 10.24
C PHE A 59 -10.60 8.70 9.58
N LEU A 60 -11.85 9.00 9.91
CA LEU A 60 -13.00 8.37 9.28
C LEU A 60 -13.05 8.70 7.79
N GLU A 61 -12.90 9.97 7.41
CA GLU A 61 -12.86 10.40 6.01
C GLU A 61 -11.69 9.74 5.26
N PHE A 62 -10.52 9.70 5.87
CA PHE A 62 -9.33 9.05 5.31
C PHE A 62 -9.56 7.56 5.06
N ILE A 63 -10.07 6.82 6.06
CA ILE A 63 -10.36 5.38 5.94
C ILE A 63 -11.44 5.13 4.89
N LEU A 64 -12.49 5.93 4.84
CA LEU A 64 -13.55 5.79 3.84
C LEU A 64 -13.02 6.05 2.42
N SER A 65 -12.13 7.02 2.25
CA SER A 65 -11.48 7.32 0.98
C SER A 65 -10.61 6.16 0.50
N ILE A 66 -9.78 5.61 1.39
CA ILE A 66 -8.98 4.41 1.08
C ILE A 66 -9.88 3.22 0.73
N ARG A 67 -10.96 2.98 1.48
CA ARG A 67 -11.89 1.88 1.19
C ARG A 67 -12.58 2.05 -0.17
N ARG A 68 -12.95 3.28 -0.55
CA ARG A 68 -13.50 3.56 -1.89
C ARG A 68 -12.50 3.24 -3.00
N LEU A 69 -11.24 3.66 -2.84
CA LEU A 69 -10.16 3.35 -3.79
C LEU A 69 -9.93 1.84 -3.89
N LYS A 70 -9.83 1.16 -2.76
CA LYS A 70 -9.67 -0.30 -2.72
C LYS A 70 -10.81 -1.01 -3.44
N LYS A 71 -12.06 -0.67 -3.13
CA LYS A 71 -13.25 -1.26 -3.76
C LYS A 71 -13.31 -1.00 -5.28
N LYS A 72 -12.79 0.14 -5.75
CA LYS A 72 -12.66 0.42 -7.18
C LYS A 72 -11.65 -0.52 -7.85
N ASN A 73 -10.50 -0.74 -7.20
CA ASN A 73 -9.46 -1.64 -7.72
C ASN A 73 -9.86 -3.13 -7.64
N GLU A 74 -10.56 -3.55 -6.59
CA GLU A 74 -11.07 -4.92 -6.44
C GLU A 74 -12.10 -5.32 -7.52
N ARG A 75 -12.64 -4.36 -8.27
CA ARG A 75 -13.58 -4.60 -9.38
C ARG A 75 -12.91 -4.75 -10.74
N LEU A 76 -11.60 -4.49 -10.83
CA LEU A 76 -10.88 -4.66 -12.09
C LEU A 76 -10.67 -6.14 -12.36
N ASP A 77 -11.20 -6.59 -13.48
CA ASP A 77 -11.02 -7.97 -13.92
C ASP A 77 -9.57 -8.20 -14.34
N ASN A 78 -9.06 -9.38 -14.04
CA ASN A 78 -7.75 -9.83 -14.48
C ASN A 78 -7.86 -10.49 -15.84
N ASN A 79 -7.46 -9.79 -16.88
CA ASN A 79 -7.44 -10.34 -18.25
C ASN A 79 -6.23 -11.25 -18.52
N TYR A 80 -5.33 -11.39 -17.55
CA TYR A 80 -4.05 -12.10 -17.69
C TYR A 80 -3.80 -13.01 -16.48
N PRO A 81 -4.69 -13.98 -16.19
CA PRO A 81 -4.48 -14.89 -15.06
C PRO A 81 -3.25 -15.74 -15.30
N MET A 82 -2.39 -15.82 -14.30
CA MET A 82 -1.12 -16.52 -14.36
C MET A 82 -1.21 -17.84 -13.60
N GLN A 83 -0.76 -18.90 -14.22
CA GLN A 83 -0.66 -20.20 -13.55
C GLN A 83 0.60 -20.26 -12.69
N SER A 84 0.55 -21.08 -11.63
CA SER A 84 1.75 -21.47 -10.90
C SER A 84 2.72 -22.20 -11.83
N ARG A 85 4.00 -21.86 -11.76
CA ARG A 85 5.03 -22.39 -12.65
C ARG A 85 6.02 -23.26 -11.90
N PRO A 86 6.27 -24.49 -12.38
CA PRO A 86 7.22 -25.41 -11.75
C PRO A 86 8.65 -24.86 -11.71
N GLU A 87 9.01 -23.99 -12.64
CA GLU A 87 10.33 -23.34 -12.68
C GLU A 87 10.55 -22.45 -11.45
N VAL A 88 9.51 -21.79 -10.96
CA VAL A 88 9.57 -20.99 -9.73
C VAL A 88 9.75 -21.87 -8.50
N GLN A 89 9.05 -23.00 -8.46
CA GLN A 89 9.20 -23.97 -7.38
C GLN A 89 10.62 -24.58 -7.38
N LYS A 90 11.12 -24.97 -8.54
CA LYS A 90 12.50 -25.48 -8.70
C LYS A 90 13.55 -24.44 -8.27
N PHE A 91 13.34 -23.18 -8.59
CA PHE A 91 14.22 -22.11 -8.12
C PHE A 91 14.23 -22.02 -6.60
N LEU A 92 13.05 -22.06 -5.95
CA LEU A 92 12.93 -22.03 -4.49
C LEU A 92 13.67 -23.21 -3.81
N GLU A 93 13.61 -24.40 -4.39
CA GLU A 93 14.27 -25.59 -3.87
C GLU A 93 15.80 -25.53 -3.98
N ASN A 94 16.31 -24.76 -4.94
CA ASN A 94 17.75 -24.59 -5.16
C ASN A 94 18.36 -23.39 -4.41
N LEU A 95 17.56 -22.55 -3.76
CA LEU A 95 18.10 -21.43 -2.98
C LEU A 95 18.97 -21.93 -1.82
N PRO A 96 20.06 -21.21 -1.45
CA PRO A 96 20.97 -21.60 -0.37
C PRO A 96 20.35 -21.34 1.02
N PHE A 97 19.11 -20.93 1.07
CA PHE A 97 18.33 -20.67 2.28
C PHE A 97 16.86 -21.00 2.05
N GLU A 98 16.18 -21.35 3.10
CA GLU A 98 14.71 -21.52 3.06
C GLU A 98 14.00 -20.18 3.28
N LEU A 99 12.89 -19.98 2.59
CA LEU A 99 12.01 -18.86 2.86
C LEU A 99 11.44 -18.98 4.30
N THR A 100 11.39 -17.87 5.00
CA THR A 100 10.71 -17.82 6.29
C THR A 100 9.21 -18.15 6.14
N GLY A 101 8.56 -18.63 7.21
CA GLY A 101 7.13 -18.93 7.18
C GLY A 101 6.27 -17.74 6.73
N ALA A 102 6.68 -16.50 7.08
CA ALA A 102 6.01 -15.28 6.63
C ALA A 102 6.17 -15.06 5.12
N GLN A 103 7.38 -15.23 4.58
CA GLN A 103 7.63 -15.10 3.13
C GLN A 103 6.89 -16.17 2.33
N GLN A 104 6.88 -17.43 2.80
CA GLN A 104 6.13 -18.52 2.16
C GLN A 104 4.63 -18.22 2.13
N LYS A 105 4.08 -17.72 3.24
CA LYS A 105 2.66 -17.32 3.32
C LYS A 105 2.35 -16.21 2.32
N VAL A 106 3.15 -15.15 2.30
CA VAL A 106 2.96 -14.01 1.38
C VAL A 106 3.09 -14.45 -0.07
N TRP A 107 4.06 -15.31 -0.39
CA TRP A 107 4.23 -15.85 -1.74
C TRP A 107 3.00 -16.63 -2.20
N LYS A 108 2.49 -17.56 -1.38
CA LYS A 108 1.27 -18.33 -1.69
C LYS A 108 0.05 -17.45 -1.92
N GLU A 109 -0.07 -16.36 -1.16
CA GLU A 109 -1.16 -15.40 -1.34
C GLU A 109 -1.01 -14.62 -2.65
N ILE A 110 0.20 -14.19 -3.02
CA ILE A 110 0.49 -13.52 -4.29
C ILE A 110 0.22 -14.46 -5.46
N GLU A 111 0.73 -15.69 -5.41
CA GLU A 111 0.53 -16.69 -6.44
C GLU A 111 -0.95 -16.98 -6.69
N LYS A 112 -1.74 -17.11 -5.61
CA LYS A 112 -3.18 -17.27 -5.69
C LYS A 112 -3.87 -16.06 -6.34
N ASP A 113 -3.46 -14.85 -5.99
CA ASP A 113 -4.06 -13.63 -6.54
C ASP A 113 -3.69 -13.46 -8.03
N LEU A 114 -2.45 -13.76 -8.43
CA LEU A 114 -2.01 -13.73 -9.83
C LEU A 114 -2.82 -14.68 -10.71
N GLY A 115 -3.25 -15.81 -10.15
CA GLY A 115 -4.11 -16.79 -10.84
C GLY A 115 -5.61 -16.49 -10.77
N SER A 116 -6.02 -15.44 -10.07
CA SER A 116 -7.44 -15.11 -9.89
C SER A 116 -8.03 -14.32 -11.06
N ASP A 117 -9.34 -14.21 -11.08
CA ASP A 117 -10.11 -13.40 -12.05
C ASP A 117 -10.08 -11.89 -11.74
N LYS A 118 -9.42 -11.49 -10.64
CA LYS A 118 -9.30 -10.09 -10.22
C LYS A 118 -7.85 -9.62 -10.27
N THR A 119 -7.66 -8.36 -10.66
CA THR A 119 -6.33 -7.75 -10.68
C THR A 119 -5.73 -7.69 -9.27
N MET A 120 -4.55 -8.27 -9.12
CA MET A 120 -3.82 -8.23 -7.85
C MET A 120 -3.38 -6.80 -7.53
N SER A 121 -3.64 -6.36 -6.30
CA SER A 121 -3.11 -5.11 -5.73
C SER A 121 -2.79 -5.36 -4.26
N ARG A 122 -1.51 -5.66 -3.96
CA ARG A 122 -1.04 -5.99 -2.61
C ARG A 122 0.05 -5.05 -2.15
N LEU A 123 -0.03 -4.65 -0.89
CA LEU A 123 1.07 -4.05 -0.15
C LEU A 123 1.78 -5.13 0.66
N VAL A 124 3.06 -5.35 0.37
CA VAL A 124 3.93 -6.23 1.17
C VAL A 124 4.73 -5.37 2.12
N GLN A 125 4.45 -5.49 3.42
CA GLN A 125 5.11 -4.74 4.47
C GLN A 125 6.01 -5.65 5.32
N GLY A 126 7.14 -5.14 5.73
CA GLY A 126 8.10 -5.81 6.61
C GLY A 126 9.31 -4.92 6.87
N ASP A 127 10.11 -5.28 7.86
CA ASP A 127 11.31 -4.53 8.24
C ASP A 127 12.40 -4.52 7.16
N VAL A 128 13.35 -3.60 7.28
CA VAL A 128 14.54 -3.58 6.42
C VAL A 128 15.30 -4.91 6.62
N GLY A 129 15.69 -5.55 5.51
CA GLY A 129 16.36 -6.85 5.56
C GLY A 129 15.42 -8.07 5.71
N SER A 130 14.11 -7.90 5.81
CA SER A 130 13.14 -9.02 5.91
C SER A 130 13.00 -9.86 4.61
N GLY A 131 13.77 -9.56 3.56
CA GLY A 131 13.78 -10.31 2.31
C GLY A 131 12.56 -10.07 1.41
N LYS A 132 11.94 -8.88 1.45
CA LYS A 132 10.81 -8.54 0.54
C LYS A 132 11.16 -8.67 -0.93
N THR A 133 12.42 -8.42 -1.27
CA THR A 133 12.91 -8.48 -2.67
C THR A 133 12.78 -9.87 -3.27
N ILE A 134 13.05 -10.94 -2.51
CA ILE A 134 12.89 -12.30 -3.06
C ILE A 134 11.44 -12.60 -3.43
N VAL A 135 10.48 -12.14 -2.65
CA VAL A 135 9.05 -12.31 -2.96
C VAL A 135 8.66 -11.56 -4.25
N ALA A 136 9.21 -10.36 -4.44
CA ALA A 136 9.02 -9.61 -5.69
C ALA A 136 9.65 -10.34 -6.90
N VAL A 137 10.85 -10.89 -6.73
CA VAL A 137 11.53 -11.68 -7.78
C VAL A 137 10.71 -12.90 -8.16
N LEU A 138 10.15 -13.64 -7.19
CA LEU A 138 9.28 -14.79 -7.46
C LEU A 138 8.05 -14.40 -8.30
N ALA A 139 7.42 -13.26 -7.99
CA ALA A 139 6.27 -12.76 -8.76
C ALA A 139 6.66 -12.38 -10.20
N LEU A 140 7.81 -11.72 -10.38
CA LEU A 140 8.35 -11.39 -11.71
C LEU A 140 8.72 -12.64 -12.51
N MET A 141 9.35 -13.63 -11.89
CA MET A 141 9.65 -14.93 -12.51
C MET A 141 8.37 -15.64 -12.94
N ASN A 142 7.37 -15.71 -12.07
CA ASN A 142 6.09 -16.33 -12.40
C ASN A 142 5.43 -15.63 -13.60
N ALA A 143 5.48 -14.30 -13.66
CA ALA A 143 4.99 -13.55 -14.80
C ALA A 143 5.75 -13.88 -16.09
N ALA A 144 7.08 -13.90 -16.04
CA ALA A 144 7.92 -14.18 -17.19
C ALA A 144 7.70 -15.60 -17.73
N PHE A 145 7.62 -16.61 -16.87
CA PHE A 145 7.32 -17.99 -17.28
C PHE A 145 5.88 -18.20 -17.78
N ASN A 146 4.96 -17.27 -17.48
CA ASN A 146 3.65 -17.22 -18.11
C ASN A 146 3.64 -16.44 -19.44
N GLY A 147 4.82 -16.00 -19.94
CA GLY A 147 4.96 -15.27 -21.20
C GLY A 147 4.67 -13.78 -21.11
N TYR A 148 4.61 -13.22 -19.90
CA TYR A 148 4.41 -11.80 -19.67
C TYR A 148 5.71 -11.09 -19.32
N GLN A 149 5.74 -9.78 -19.51
CA GLN A 149 6.83 -8.92 -19.09
C GLN A 149 6.54 -8.37 -17.69
N GLY A 150 7.50 -8.48 -16.78
CA GLY A 150 7.46 -7.90 -15.46
C GLY A 150 8.28 -6.62 -15.37
N ALA A 151 7.82 -5.65 -14.59
CA ALA A 151 8.57 -4.42 -14.31
C ALA A 151 8.71 -4.19 -12.80
N MET A 152 9.93 -3.90 -12.34
CA MET A 152 10.21 -3.53 -10.97
C MET A 152 10.66 -2.09 -10.90
N MET A 153 9.90 -1.24 -10.21
CA MET A 153 10.25 0.17 -10.03
C MET A 153 11.02 0.37 -8.73
N ALA A 154 12.04 1.20 -8.78
CA ALA A 154 12.79 1.66 -7.62
C ALA A 154 12.76 3.19 -7.52
N PRO A 155 12.79 3.76 -6.30
CA PRO A 155 12.66 5.21 -6.11
C PRO A 155 13.88 6.01 -6.57
N THR A 156 15.04 5.37 -6.74
CA THR A 156 16.29 6.00 -7.18
C THR A 156 17.00 5.14 -8.22
N GLU A 157 17.80 5.78 -9.07
CA GLU A 157 18.63 5.08 -10.05
C GLU A 157 19.64 4.13 -9.40
N VAL A 158 20.20 4.52 -8.26
CA VAL A 158 21.14 3.67 -7.49
C VAL A 158 20.48 2.36 -7.07
N LEU A 159 19.27 2.42 -6.55
CA LEU A 159 18.51 1.22 -6.16
C LEU A 159 18.09 0.39 -7.38
N ALA A 160 17.72 1.04 -8.48
CA ALA A 160 17.40 0.33 -9.72
C ALA A 160 18.60 -0.46 -10.24
N ARG A 161 19.79 0.14 -10.27
CA ARG A 161 21.05 -0.54 -10.65
C ARG A 161 21.38 -1.68 -9.70
N GLN A 162 21.27 -1.47 -8.40
CA GLN A 162 21.51 -2.52 -7.41
C GLN A 162 20.55 -3.70 -7.58
N HIS A 163 19.28 -3.46 -7.84
CA HIS A 163 18.31 -4.52 -8.11
C HIS A 163 18.62 -5.24 -9.42
N TYR A 164 18.98 -4.51 -10.46
CA TYR A 164 19.37 -5.07 -11.75
C TYR A 164 20.57 -6.04 -11.59
N GLU A 165 21.65 -5.58 -10.96
CA GLU A 165 22.85 -6.39 -10.74
C GLU A 165 22.55 -7.65 -9.92
N ASN A 166 21.81 -7.49 -8.81
CA ASN A 166 21.47 -8.61 -7.93
C ASN A 166 20.57 -9.64 -8.61
N ILE A 167 19.56 -9.19 -9.38
CA ILE A 167 18.62 -10.09 -10.07
C ILE A 167 19.32 -10.78 -11.25
N THR A 168 20.11 -10.04 -12.02
CA THR A 168 20.89 -10.61 -13.13
C THR A 168 21.83 -11.71 -12.62
N LYS A 169 22.63 -11.40 -11.60
CA LYS A 169 23.52 -12.38 -10.99
C LYS A 169 22.75 -13.60 -10.45
N MET A 170 21.64 -13.38 -9.77
CA MET A 170 20.80 -14.46 -9.26
C MET A 170 20.30 -15.36 -10.40
N PHE A 171 19.88 -14.81 -11.52
CA PHE A 171 19.39 -15.59 -12.64
C PHE A 171 20.53 -16.35 -13.35
N GLU A 172 21.72 -15.77 -13.43
CA GLU A 172 22.92 -16.46 -13.92
C GLU A 172 23.32 -17.62 -13.00
N ASP A 173 23.41 -17.39 -11.68
CA ASP A 173 23.79 -18.38 -10.68
C ASP A 173 22.86 -19.61 -10.64
N TYR A 174 21.60 -19.46 -11.04
CA TYR A 174 20.59 -20.53 -11.03
C TYR A 174 20.12 -20.97 -12.43
N ASP A 175 20.82 -20.60 -13.48
CA ASP A 175 20.47 -20.92 -14.88
C ASP A 175 19.00 -20.56 -15.24
N ILE A 176 18.52 -19.41 -14.78
CA ILE A 176 17.16 -18.92 -15.08
C ILE A 176 17.14 -18.21 -16.44
N PRO A 177 16.42 -18.71 -17.46
CA PRO A 177 16.44 -18.18 -18.82
C PRO A 177 15.52 -16.95 -18.97
N ILE A 178 15.64 -15.98 -18.08
CA ILE A 178 14.88 -14.72 -18.10
C ILE A 178 15.84 -13.56 -18.30
N LYS A 179 15.65 -12.81 -19.37
CA LYS A 179 16.42 -11.60 -19.63
C LYS A 179 16.00 -10.47 -18.70
N VAL A 180 16.97 -9.86 -18.03
CA VAL A 180 16.77 -8.69 -17.17
C VAL A 180 17.33 -7.46 -17.91
N GLU A 181 16.56 -6.39 -17.92
CA GLU A 181 16.94 -5.10 -18.52
C GLU A 181 16.84 -4.01 -17.47
N LEU A 182 17.73 -3.01 -17.56
CA LEU A 182 17.71 -1.82 -16.73
C LEU A 182 17.18 -0.65 -17.54
N LEU A 183 16.26 0.14 -16.96
CA LEU A 183 15.81 1.40 -17.51
C LEU A 183 15.94 2.49 -16.47
N THR A 184 16.76 3.53 -16.75
CA THR A 184 16.96 4.68 -15.88
C THR A 184 16.79 5.98 -16.66
N GLY A 185 16.54 7.09 -15.97
CA GLY A 185 16.37 8.40 -16.60
C GLY A 185 17.64 8.95 -17.27
N SER A 186 18.81 8.38 -16.96
CA SER A 186 20.09 8.75 -17.58
C SER A 186 20.37 8.02 -18.91
N MET A 187 19.57 6.98 -19.24
CA MET A 187 19.74 6.19 -20.47
C MET A 187 19.17 6.93 -21.68
N THR A 188 19.83 6.80 -22.81
CA THR A 188 19.37 7.36 -24.08
C THR A 188 18.38 6.43 -24.78
N ALA A 189 17.59 6.97 -25.73
CA ALA A 189 16.61 6.19 -26.51
C ALA A 189 17.24 5.08 -27.41
N LYS A 190 18.57 4.97 -27.45
CA LYS A 190 19.32 3.96 -28.23
C LYS A 190 19.92 2.85 -27.32
N GLU A 191 19.98 3.08 -26.03
CA GLU A 191 20.38 2.10 -25.02
C GLU A 191 19.16 1.34 -24.50
#